data_e0c834e4ccdcc592afdc423ca52d4fb5
#
_entry.id   e0c834e4ccdcc592afdc423ca52d4fb5
#
_cell.length_a   1.000
_cell.length_b   1.000
_cell.length_c   1.000
_cell.angle_alpha   90.00
_cell.angle_beta   90.00
_cell.angle_gamma   90.00
#
_symmetry.space_group_name_H-M   'P 1'
#
loop_
_entity.id
_entity.type
_entity.pdbx_description
1 polymer ?
#
loop_
_entity_poly.entity_id
_entity_poly.type
_entity_poly.pdbx_seq_one_letter_code
_entity_poly.pdbx_strand_id
1 'polypeptide(L)'
;NLVKRRYADYLDKEAFLSLVEADRVPFPCEAVVHMGACSSTTERDAGFLMENNYRYSCRLAAWARRQGIRFIYASSAATYGDGSRGFSDDDEMTRALRPINMYGYSKQLFDLWVLRNGFLPHVVGLKFFNVFGPNEYHKADMASVVFKAFHQIREKGRVELFKSYHPQYPAGGQLRDFVPVKHCAEVIRWLLEHREVNGIFNLGTGQARTWNDLIAAVFAALHRPAAIDYIEMPEAIRPQYQYFTEARMDKLRQAGCPVEFPPLEESVADYVKNHLLQADPYR
;
A
#
# COMPACT_ATOMS: atom_id res chain seq x y z
N ASN A 1 -9.12 14.97 3.02
CA ASN A 1 -9.78 13.64 3.17
C ASN A 1 -10.72 13.55 4.36
N LEU A 2 -10.53 14.35 5.42
CA LEU A 2 -11.34 14.31 6.64
C LEU A 2 -12.60 15.17 6.59
N VAL A 3 -12.71 16.10 5.64
CA VAL A 3 -13.79 17.13 5.56
C VAL A 3 -15.20 16.56 5.69
N LYS A 4 -15.45 15.37 5.16
CA LYS A 4 -16.77 14.70 5.20
C LYS A 4 -16.83 13.55 6.21
N ARG A 5 -15.82 13.37 7.04
CA ARG A 5 -15.77 12.25 7.97
C ARG A 5 -16.24 12.68 9.36
N ARG A 6 -16.91 11.76 10.03
CA ARG A 6 -17.20 11.91 11.47
C ARG A 6 -16.08 11.23 12.24
N TYR A 7 -15.45 11.96 13.12
CA TYR A 7 -14.45 11.48 14.06
C TYR A 7 -14.61 12.25 15.37
N ALA A 8 -14.20 11.64 16.46
CA ALA A 8 -14.38 12.23 17.79
C ALA A 8 -13.37 13.36 18.03
N ASP A 9 -12.11 13.13 17.61
CA ASP A 9 -11.02 14.10 17.81
C ASP A 9 -9.92 13.89 16.77
N TYR A 10 -9.02 14.88 16.67
CA TYR A 10 -7.84 14.84 15.82
C TYR A 10 -6.62 15.28 16.63
N LEU A 11 -5.61 14.43 16.69
CA LEU A 11 -4.33 14.71 17.31
C LEU A 11 -3.20 14.68 16.28
N ASP A 12 -2.29 15.64 16.37
CA ASP A 12 -1.03 15.54 15.65
C ASP A 12 -0.25 14.29 16.10
N LYS A 13 0.51 13.69 15.18
CA LYS A 13 1.22 12.44 15.44
C LYS A 13 2.24 12.53 16.58
N GLU A 14 2.93 13.67 16.72
CA GLU A 14 3.93 13.88 17.77
C GLU A 14 3.25 14.10 19.14
N ALA A 15 2.15 14.87 19.15
CA ALA A 15 1.32 15.04 20.33
C ALA A 15 0.75 13.71 20.80
N PHE A 16 0.25 12.88 19.87
CA PHE A 16 -0.25 11.55 20.21
C PHE A 16 0.86 10.64 20.74
N LEU A 17 2.02 10.63 20.11
CA LEU A 17 3.16 9.83 20.59
C LEU A 17 3.60 10.23 22.00
N SER A 18 3.60 11.52 22.31
CA SER A 18 3.90 12.01 23.66
C SER A 18 2.92 11.50 24.72
N LEU A 19 1.63 11.39 24.38
CA LEU A 19 0.62 10.78 25.26
C LEU A 19 0.84 9.28 25.42
N VAL A 20 1.19 8.58 24.35
CA VAL A 20 1.52 7.15 24.33
C VAL A 20 2.74 6.85 25.22
N GLU A 21 3.81 7.63 25.10
CA GLU A 21 5.05 7.48 25.90
C GLU A 21 4.83 7.79 27.37
N ALA A 22 3.95 8.75 27.67
CA ALA A 22 3.59 9.09 29.04
C ALA A 22 2.53 8.15 29.64
N ASP A 23 2.02 7.20 28.86
CA ASP A 23 0.88 6.32 29.21
C ASP A 23 -0.37 7.10 29.66
N ARG A 24 -0.65 8.21 29.01
CA ARG A 24 -1.72 9.19 29.34
C ARG A 24 -2.67 9.44 28.18
N VAL A 25 -2.91 8.43 27.32
CA VAL A 25 -3.95 8.53 26.29
C VAL A 25 -5.31 8.71 26.97
N PRO A 26 -6.04 9.82 26.74
CA PRO A 26 -7.17 10.22 27.57
C PRO A 26 -8.51 9.59 27.17
N PHE A 27 -8.52 8.61 26.29
CA PHE A 27 -9.72 7.94 25.80
C PHE A 27 -9.50 6.42 25.69
N PRO A 28 -10.57 5.62 25.78
CA PRO A 28 -10.49 4.19 25.57
C PRO A 28 -10.11 3.90 24.11
N CYS A 29 -9.17 2.99 23.90
CA CYS A 29 -8.71 2.58 22.59
C CYS A 29 -8.84 1.06 22.46
N GLU A 30 -9.71 0.59 21.56
CA GLU A 30 -9.89 -0.84 21.29
C GLU A 30 -8.96 -1.36 20.21
N ALA A 31 -8.61 -0.49 19.26
CA ALA A 31 -7.73 -0.84 18.14
C ALA A 31 -6.93 0.36 17.62
N VAL A 32 -5.74 0.08 17.16
CA VAL A 32 -4.90 1.01 16.39
C VAL A 32 -4.75 0.47 14.98
N VAL A 33 -5.18 1.26 13.99
CA VAL A 33 -4.94 0.99 12.57
C VAL A 33 -3.87 1.95 12.09
N HIS A 34 -2.62 1.51 12.19
CA HIS A 34 -1.43 2.32 11.92
C HIS A 34 -1.06 2.29 10.43
N MET A 35 -1.66 3.19 9.64
CA MET A 35 -1.40 3.35 8.21
C MET A 35 -0.43 4.49 7.89
N GLY A 36 -0.16 5.36 8.87
CA GLY A 36 0.71 6.52 8.70
C GLY A 36 2.18 6.13 8.53
N ALA A 37 2.80 6.67 7.49
CA ALA A 37 4.25 6.56 7.24
C ALA A 37 4.63 7.48 6.07
N CYS A 38 5.93 7.79 5.92
CA CYS A 38 6.46 8.23 4.63
C CYS A 38 6.44 7.04 3.68
N SER A 39 5.70 7.14 2.57
CA SER A 39 5.56 6.08 1.56
C SER A 39 6.38 6.35 0.28
N SER A 40 7.18 7.43 0.26
CA SER A 40 8.01 7.78 -0.89
C SER A 40 9.15 6.76 -1.07
N THR A 41 9.14 6.04 -2.19
CA THR A 41 10.21 5.10 -2.55
C THR A 41 11.50 5.81 -3.00
N THR A 42 11.43 7.13 -3.23
CA THR A 42 12.54 7.99 -3.60
C THR A 42 13.11 8.80 -2.43
N GLU A 43 12.55 8.66 -1.22
CA GLU A 43 13.06 9.31 -0.01
C GLU A 43 14.49 8.84 0.29
N ARG A 44 15.39 9.79 0.55
CA ARG A 44 16.81 9.54 0.80
C ARG A 44 17.26 9.88 2.22
N ASP A 45 16.40 10.53 3.00
CA ASP A 45 16.70 10.78 4.41
C ASP A 45 16.45 9.52 5.24
N ALA A 46 17.50 8.75 5.45
CA ALA A 46 17.45 7.53 6.25
C ALA A 46 17.09 7.83 7.73
N GLY A 47 17.56 8.95 8.29
CA GLY A 47 17.26 9.37 9.65
C GLY A 47 15.75 9.62 9.84
N PHE A 48 15.17 10.38 8.91
CA PHE A 48 13.73 10.63 8.87
C PHE A 48 12.93 9.33 8.76
N LEU A 49 13.28 8.45 7.82
CA LEU A 49 12.59 7.17 7.65
C LEU A 49 12.70 6.28 8.89
N MET A 50 13.87 6.25 9.53
CA MET A 50 14.08 5.48 10.77
C MET A 50 13.23 6.00 11.91
N GLU A 51 13.12 7.31 12.09
CA GLU A 51 12.29 7.88 13.16
C GLU A 51 10.80 7.73 12.84
N ASN A 52 10.39 8.16 11.64
CA ASN A 52 8.98 8.25 11.27
C ASN A 52 8.32 6.89 10.97
N ASN A 53 9.03 5.98 10.29
CA ASN A 53 8.45 4.70 9.85
C ASN A 53 8.75 3.56 10.82
N TYR A 54 9.97 3.53 11.40
CA TYR A 54 10.41 2.41 12.22
C TYR A 54 10.21 2.67 13.72
N ARG A 55 10.90 3.67 14.29
CA ARG A 55 10.87 3.89 15.76
C ARG A 55 9.47 4.29 16.24
N TYR A 56 8.79 5.16 15.50
CA TYR A 56 7.39 5.53 15.78
C TYR A 56 6.50 4.28 15.85
N SER A 57 6.61 3.39 14.86
CA SER A 57 5.84 2.14 14.81
C SER A 57 6.17 1.21 15.97
N CYS A 58 7.46 1.08 16.34
CA CYS A 58 7.87 0.27 17.49
C CYS A 58 7.29 0.77 18.82
N ARG A 59 7.34 2.10 19.07
CA ARG A 59 6.79 2.71 20.29
C ARG A 59 5.29 2.50 20.39
N LEU A 60 4.59 2.73 19.28
CA LEU A 60 3.13 2.58 19.22
C LEU A 60 2.70 1.11 19.40
N ALA A 61 3.36 0.17 18.73
CA ALA A 61 3.08 -1.26 18.88
C ALA A 61 3.38 -1.76 20.30
N ALA A 62 4.48 -1.31 20.91
CA ALA A 62 4.82 -1.67 22.28
C ALA A 62 3.79 -1.16 23.30
N TRP A 63 3.30 0.07 23.12
CA TRP A 63 2.19 0.60 23.92
C TRP A 63 0.92 -0.20 23.71
N ALA A 64 0.50 -0.43 22.46
CA ALA A 64 -0.72 -1.18 22.14
C ALA A 64 -0.71 -2.57 22.79
N ARG A 65 0.44 -3.28 22.74
CA ARG A 65 0.61 -4.59 23.39
C ARG A 65 0.44 -4.51 24.92
N ARG A 66 1.06 -3.51 25.59
CA ARG A 66 0.92 -3.34 27.05
C ARG A 66 -0.53 -3.08 27.46
N GLN A 67 -1.29 -2.37 26.64
CA GLN A 67 -2.70 -2.05 26.88
C GLN A 67 -3.68 -3.12 26.40
N GLY A 68 -3.22 -4.21 25.79
CA GLY A 68 -4.11 -5.23 25.21
C GLY A 68 -4.90 -4.74 23.98
N ILE A 69 -4.42 -3.70 23.31
CA ILE A 69 -5.07 -3.05 22.17
C ILE A 69 -4.74 -3.80 20.88
N ARG A 70 -5.76 -4.05 20.04
CA ARG A 70 -5.59 -4.58 18.67
C ARG A 70 -4.69 -3.66 17.87
N PHE A 71 -3.64 -4.21 17.22
CA PHE A 71 -2.71 -3.42 16.42
C PHE A 71 -2.60 -3.96 14.99
N ILE A 72 -3.06 -3.15 14.03
CA ILE A 72 -2.95 -3.46 12.59
C ILE A 72 -2.04 -2.40 11.96
N TYR A 73 -1.02 -2.79 11.20
CA TYR A 73 -0.08 -1.84 10.60
C TYR A 73 0.16 -2.07 9.11
N ALA A 74 0.51 -0.98 8.42
CA ALA A 74 0.92 -1.03 7.03
C ALA A 74 2.40 -1.42 6.90
N SER A 75 2.66 -2.63 6.40
CA SER A 75 3.89 -3.00 5.74
C SER A 75 3.76 -2.72 4.22
N SER A 76 4.63 -3.27 3.38
CA SER A 76 4.64 -2.96 1.96
C SER A 76 5.25 -4.10 1.12
N ALA A 77 4.75 -4.29 -0.09
CA ALA A 77 5.40 -5.12 -1.11
C ALA A 77 6.81 -4.64 -1.50
N ALA A 78 7.16 -3.37 -1.20
CA ALA A 78 8.53 -2.88 -1.35
C ALA A 78 9.56 -3.65 -0.52
N THR A 79 9.12 -4.40 0.51
CA THR A 79 9.98 -5.28 1.31
C THR A 79 10.52 -6.47 0.52
N TYR A 80 9.86 -6.89 -0.56
CA TYR A 80 10.29 -7.99 -1.42
C TYR A 80 11.50 -7.68 -2.32
N GLY A 81 11.93 -6.41 -2.35
CA GLY A 81 13.09 -6.00 -3.10
C GLY A 81 12.87 -6.12 -4.61
N ASP A 82 13.77 -6.80 -5.31
CA ASP A 82 13.68 -7.07 -6.75
C ASP A 82 12.71 -8.20 -7.12
N GLY A 83 12.15 -8.89 -6.12
CA GLY A 83 11.24 -10.02 -6.32
C GLY A 83 11.93 -11.35 -6.61
N SER A 84 13.27 -11.42 -6.64
CA SER A 84 14.04 -12.63 -6.96
C SER A 84 13.77 -13.79 -5.99
N ARG A 85 13.31 -13.50 -4.78
CA ARG A 85 12.92 -14.48 -3.76
C ARG A 85 11.44 -14.86 -3.79
N GLY A 86 10.66 -14.31 -4.74
CA GLY A 86 9.21 -14.44 -4.78
C GLY A 86 8.49 -13.52 -3.80
N PHE A 87 7.18 -13.70 -3.66
CA PHE A 87 6.28 -12.81 -2.93
C PHE A 87 5.48 -13.55 -1.85
N SER A 88 6.11 -14.52 -1.18
CA SER A 88 5.50 -15.21 -0.05
C SER A 88 5.61 -14.36 1.22
N ASP A 89 4.52 -14.29 1.99
CA ASP A 89 4.43 -13.64 3.29
C ASP A 89 4.72 -14.57 4.48
N ASP A 90 5.35 -15.71 4.20
CA ASP A 90 5.85 -16.61 5.25
C ASP A 90 6.89 -15.90 6.12
N ASP A 91 6.90 -16.24 7.40
CA ASP A 91 7.78 -15.57 8.38
C ASP A 91 9.27 -15.78 8.07
N GLU A 92 9.65 -16.98 7.60
CA GLU A 92 11.03 -17.27 7.19
C GLU A 92 11.42 -16.49 5.93
N MET A 93 10.50 -16.39 4.96
CA MET A 93 10.71 -15.53 3.79
C MET A 93 10.88 -14.07 4.23
N THR A 94 9.98 -13.57 5.11
CA THR A 94 10.08 -12.20 5.63
C THR A 94 11.44 -11.92 6.27
N ARG A 95 12.05 -12.89 6.99
CA ARG A 95 13.41 -12.75 7.55
C ARG A 95 14.50 -12.60 6.48
N ALA A 96 14.31 -13.21 5.33
CA ALA A 96 15.30 -13.26 4.25
C ALA A 96 15.22 -12.11 3.26
N LEU A 97 14.15 -11.30 3.28
CA LEU A 97 13.92 -10.23 2.31
C LEU A 97 15.01 -9.15 2.33
N ARG A 98 15.26 -8.57 1.15
CA ARG A 98 16.23 -7.48 0.95
C ARG A 98 15.60 -6.41 0.05
N PRO A 99 15.04 -5.35 0.65
CA PRO A 99 14.51 -4.21 -0.09
C PRO A 99 15.58 -3.52 -0.95
N ILE A 100 15.14 -2.84 -2.00
CA ILE A 100 16.03 -2.13 -2.94
C ILE A 100 16.02 -0.61 -2.73
N ASN A 101 15.23 -0.09 -1.80
CA ASN A 101 15.18 1.33 -1.45
C ASN A 101 14.98 1.54 0.05
N MET A 102 15.30 2.74 0.54
CA MET A 102 15.27 3.07 1.96
C MET A 102 13.87 2.96 2.58
N TYR A 103 12.82 3.33 1.81
CA TYR A 103 11.43 3.12 2.25
C TYR A 103 11.14 1.64 2.52
N GLY A 104 11.43 0.77 1.56
CA GLY A 104 11.27 -0.68 1.72
C GLY A 104 12.03 -1.21 2.93
N TYR A 105 13.27 -0.74 3.15
CA TYR A 105 14.05 -1.09 4.34
C TYR A 105 13.38 -0.63 5.64
N SER A 106 12.83 0.57 5.70
CA SER A 106 12.15 1.07 6.91
C SER A 106 10.95 0.20 7.30
N LYS A 107 10.20 -0.32 6.31
CA LYS A 107 9.09 -1.26 6.52
C LYS A 107 9.60 -2.65 6.90
N GLN A 108 10.62 -3.15 6.22
CA GLN A 108 11.25 -4.43 6.52
C GLN A 108 11.83 -4.48 7.94
N LEU A 109 12.46 -3.41 8.40
CA LEU A 109 13.01 -3.34 9.76
C LEU A 109 11.91 -3.48 10.82
N PHE A 110 10.73 -2.90 10.58
CA PHE A 110 9.60 -3.06 11.49
C PHE A 110 9.02 -4.49 11.45
N ASP A 111 8.87 -5.08 10.27
CA ASP A 111 8.49 -6.50 10.15
C ASP A 111 9.46 -7.42 10.90
N LEU A 112 10.78 -7.18 10.74
CA LEU A 112 11.81 -7.93 11.46
C LEU A 112 11.77 -7.69 12.98
N TRP A 113 11.46 -6.48 13.42
CA TRP A 113 11.30 -6.17 14.84
C TRP A 113 10.11 -6.92 15.44
N VAL A 114 8.97 -6.97 14.73
CA VAL A 114 7.80 -7.78 15.11
C VAL A 114 8.16 -9.25 15.28
N LEU A 115 8.89 -9.82 14.31
CA LEU A 115 9.30 -11.22 14.33
C LEU A 115 10.28 -11.53 15.48
N ARG A 116 11.26 -10.63 15.74
CA ARG A 116 12.32 -10.85 16.73
C ARG A 116 11.85 -10.66 18.17
N ASN A 117 10.85 -9.81 18.39
CA ASN A 117 10.40 -9.45 19.73
C ASN A 117 9.10 -10.18 20.15
N GLY A 118 8.69 -11.21 19.40
CA GLY A 118 7.52 -12.03 19.74
C GLY A 118 6.20 -11.26 19.66
N PHE A 119 6.07 -10.34 18.70
CA PHE A 119 4.84 -9.56 18.50
C PHE A 119 3.82 -10.25 17.57
N LEU A 120 4.22 -11.25 16.79
CA LEU A 120 3.32 -11.92 15.82
C LEU A 120 1.95 -12.32 16.39
N PRO A 121 1.83 -12.88 17.61
CA PRO A 121 0.52 -13.25 18.17
C PRO A 121 -0.36 -12.05 18.57
N HIS A 122 0.15 -10.82 18.46
CA HIS A 122 -0.50 -9.61 18.99
C HIS A 122 -0.77 -8.55 17.94
N VAL A 123 -0.27 -8.72 16.71
CA VAL A 123 -0.35 -7.70 15.66
C VAL A 123 -0.74 -8.30 14.32
N VAL A 124 -1.25 -7.44 13.44
CA VAL A 124 -1.40 -7.75 12.01
C VAL A 124 -0.57 -6.78 11.20
N GLY A 125 0.38 -7.30 10.44
CA GLY A 125 1.09 -6.56 9.40
C GLY A 125 0.49 -6.83 8.04
N LEU A 126 0.23 -5.78 7.25
CA LEU A 126 -0.30 -5.91 5.90
C LEU A 126 0.73 -5.40 4.89
N LYS A 127 1.29 -6.30 4.07
CA LYS A 127 2.18 -5.95 2.96
C LYS A 127 1.32 -5.51 1.77
N PHE A 128 1.02 -4.21 1.71
CA PHE A 128 0.24 -3.62 0.61
C PHE A 128 1.00 -3.68 -0.71
N PHE A 129 0.32 -4.16 -1.76
CA PHE A 129 0.77 -4.08 -3.13
C PHE A 129 0.39 -2.73 -3.76
N ASN A 130 0.11 -2.63 -5.05
CA ASN A 130 -0.11 -1.35 -5.72
C ASN A 130 -1.54 -0.84 -5.50
N VAL A 131 -1.78 -0.17 -4.38
CA VAL A 131 -3.11 0.33 -4.02
C VAL A 131 -3.49 1.56 -4.84
N PHE A 132 -4.73 1.61 -5.33
CA PHE A 132 -5.31 2.76 -5.99
C PHE A 132 -6.77 2.97 -5.53
N GLY A 133 -7.28 4.18 -5.71
CA GLY A 133 -8.69 4.47 -5.43
C GLY A 133 -8.92 5.85 -4.80
N PRO A 134 -10.15 6.13 -4.36
CA PRO A 134 -10.54 7.44 -3.88
C PRO A 134 -9.73 7.90 -2.66
N ASN A 135 -9.71 9.22 -2.47
CA ASN A 135 -9.02 9.93 -1.38
C ASN A 135 -7.48 9.97 -1.46
N GLU A 136 -6.89 9.69 -2.64
CA GLU A 136 -5.44 9.82 -2.86
C GLU A 136 -4.99 11.19 -3.42
N TYR A 137 -5.90 12.14 -3.60
CA TYR A 137 -5.70 13.41 -4.32
C TYR A 137 -4.63 14.33 -3.70
N HIS A 138 -4.29 14.14 -2.43
CA HIS A 138 -3.26 14.88 -1.71
C HIS A 138 -1.84 14.30 -1.90
N LYS A 139 -1.70 13.14 -2.57
CA LYS A 139 -0.44 12.40 -2.62
C LYS A 139 0.55 12.90 -3.67
N ALA A 140 0.17 13.89 -4.50
CA ALA A 140 1.02 14.43 -5.57
C ALA A 140 1.68 13.30 -6.40
N ASP A 141 3.01 13.27 -6.47
CA ASP A 141 3.76 12.25 -7.23
C ASP A 141 3.58 10.82 -6.71
N MET A 142 3.11 10.63 -5.48
CA MET A 142 2.83 9.32 -4.90
C MET A 142 1.40 8.84 -5.14
N ALA A 143 0.56 9.62 -5.85
CA ALA A 143 -0.75 9.17 -6.30
C ALA A 143 -0.60 8.03 -7.32
N SER A 144 -1.64 7.18 -7.39
CA SER A 144 -1.64 6.01 -8.27
C SER A 144 -1.52 6.37 -9.76
N VAL A 145 -1.07 5.41 -10.55
CA VAL A 145 -1.02 5.58 -12.01
C VAL A 145 -2.43 5.75 -12.59
N VAL A 146 -3.49 5.17 -11.99
CA VAL A 146 -4.87 5.39 -12.40
C VAL A 146 -5.25 6.87 -12.30
N PHE A 147 -4.95 7.50 -11.16
CA PHE A 147 -5.20 8.93 -10.95
C PHE A 147 -4.43 9.80 -11.95
N LYS A 148 -3.13 9.55 -12.12
CA LYS A 148 -2.29 10.29 -13.06
C LYS A 148 -2.75 10.12 -14.51
N ALA A 149 -3.06 8.89 -14.91
CA ALA A 149 -3.56 8.59 -16.27
C ALA A 149 -4.89 9.29 -16.55
N PHE A 150 -5.83 9.29 -15.60
CA PHE A 150 -7.07 10.01 -15.73
C PHE A 150 -6.86 11.50 -16.08
N HIS A 151 -5.95 12.17 -15.37
CA HIS A 151 -5.64 13.59 -15.64
C HIS A 151 -4.93 13.76 -16.99
N GLN A 152 -3.93 12.93 -17.32
CA GLN A 152 -3.25 12.99 -18.62
C GLN A 152 -4.22 12.78 -19.80
N ILE A 153 -5.15 11.82 -19.68
CA ILE A 153 -6.15 11.57 -20.73
C ILE A 153 -7.08 12.78 -20.92
N ARG A 154 -7.48 13.42 -19.82
CA ARG A 154 -8.34 14.61 -19.90
C ARG A 154 -7.65 15.81 -20.51
N GLU A 155 -6.38 16.01 -20.19
CA GLU A 155 -5.58 17.16 -20.61
C GLU A 155 -4.99 16.99 -22.02
N LYS A 156 -4.41 15.80 -22.28
CA LYS A 156 -3.60 15.55 -23.49
C LYS A 156 -4.21 14.50 -24.44
N GLY A 157 -5.24 13.75 -24.01
CA GLY A 157 -5.82 12.66 -24.77
C GLY A 157 -4.97 11.38 -24.83
N ARG A 158 -3.83 11.33 -24.12
CA ARG A 158 -2.86 10.23 -24.14
C ARG A 158 -2.19 10.07 -22.80
N VAL A 159 -1.54 8.91 -22.58
CA VAL A 159 -0.80 8.59 -21.35
C VAL A 159 0.64 8.23 -21.69
N GLU A 160 1.58 8.72 -20.89
CA GLU A 160 2.98 8.37 -20.95
C GLU A 160 3.30 7.22 -20.00
N LEU A 161 3.88 6.12 -20.54
CA LEU A 161 4.42 5.00 -19.79
C LEU A 161 5.92 4.85 -20.06
N PHE A 162 6.64 4.32 -19.08
CA PHE A 162 8.07 4.03 -19.28
C PHE A 162 8.26 2.85 -20.23
N LYS A 163 9.23 3.00 -21.15
CA LYS A 163 9.79 1.87 -21.90
C LYS A 163 10.33 0.81 -20.94
N SER A 164 10.34 -0.43 -21.40
CA SER A 164 11.01 -1.50 -20.68
C SER A 164 12.50 -1.56 -21.05
N TYR A 165 13.33 -1.86 -20.06
CA TYR A 165 14.77 -2.15 -20.22
C TYR A 165 15.10 -3.60 -19.84
N HIS A 166 14.08 -4.44 -19.75
CA HIS A 166 14.22 -5.86 -19.43
C HIS A 166 13.73 -6.72 -20.61
N PRO A 167 14.54 -7.67 -21.10
CA PRO A 167 14.22 -8.40 -22.34
C PRO A 167 12.92 -9.22 -22.30
N GLN A 168 12.48 -9.63 -21.10
CA GLN A 168 11.27 -10.45 -20.95
C GLN A 168 9.98 -9.62 -20.90
N TYR A 169 10.07 -8.29 -20.78
CA TYR A 169 8.90 -7.42 -20.65
C TYR A 169 8.89 -6.39 -21.77
N PRO A 170 7.87 -6.32 -22.63
CA PRO A 170 7.73 -5.24 -23.59
C PRO A 170 7.45 -3.91 -22.87
N ALA A 171 7.49 -2.79 -23.60
CA ALA A 171 7.12 -1.48 -23.07
C ALA A 171 5.68 -1.51 -22.55
N GLY A 172 5.45 -1.04 -21.31
CA GLY A 172 4.18 -1.12 -20.62
C GLY A 172 3.75 -2.54 -20.21
N GLY A 173 4.54 -3.57 -20.50
CA GLY A 173 4.29 -4.97 -20.16
C GLY A 173 4.81 -5.39 -18.79
N GLN A 174 5.43 -4.48 -18.04
CA GLN A 174 5.79 -4.74 -16.64
C GLN A 174 4.53 -4.97 -15.81
N LEU A 175 4.56 -5.91 -14.88
CA LEU A 175 3.38 -6.42 -14.16
C LEU A 175 3.34 -5.92 -12.72
N ARG A 176 2.14 -5.59 -12.27
CA ARG A 176 1.83 -5.20 -10.88
C ARG A 176 0.54 -5.83 -10.43
N ASP A 177 0.48 -6.14 -9.16
CA ASP A 177 -0.77 -6.46 -8.47
C ASP A 177 -1.44 -5.14 -8.04
N PHE A 178 -2.49 -4.76 -8.77
CA PHE A 178 -3.23 -3.51 -8.55
C PHE A 178 -4.42 -3.76 -7.63
N VAL A 179 -4.44 -3.07 -6.49
CA VAL A 179 -5.36 -3.36 -5.39
C VAL A 179 -6.33 -2.18 -5.18
N PRO A 180 -7.65 -2.37 -5.28
CA PRO A 180 -8.60 -1.30 -4.99
C PRO A 180 -8.66 -1.02 -3.48
N VAL A 181 -8.52 0.25 -3.10
CA VAL A 181 -8.43 0.69 -1.68
C VAL A 181 -9.68 0.35 -0.87
N LYS A 182 -10.86 0.28 -1.49
CA LYS A 182 -12.11 -0.10 -0.82
C LYS A 182 -12.01 -1.50 -0.22
N HIS A 183 -11.47 -2.46 -0.98
CA HIS A 183 -11.29 -3.84 -0.52
C HIS A 183 -10.16 -3.96 0.50
N CYS A 184 -9.14 -3.09 0.43
CA CYS A 184 -8.18 -2.99 1.54
C CYS A 184 -8.87 -2.60 2.84
N ALA A 185 -9.80 -1.64 2.80
CA ALA A 185 -10.58 -1.23 3.97
C ALA A 185 -11.50 -2.35 4.49
N GLU A 186 -12.09 -3.16 3.60
CA GLU A 186 -12.90 -4.33 3.96
C GLU A 186 -12.06 -5.40 4.67
N VAL A 187 -10.85 -5.70 4.17
CA VAL A 187 -9.91 -6.62 4.84
C VAL A 187 -9.56 -6.10 6.22
N ILE A 188 -9.23 -4.80 6.36
CA ILE A 188 -8.90 -4.21 7.65
C ILE A 188 -10.10 -4.30 8.60
N ARG A 189 -11.32 -4.02 8.13
CA ARG A 189 -12.54 -4.16 8.93
C ARG A 189 -12.73 -5.59 9.41
N TRP A 190 -12.60 -6.56 8.50
CA TRP A 190 -12.68 -7.98 8.86
C TRP A 190 -11.64 -8.34 9.94
N LEU A 191 -10.40 -7.90 9.81
CA LEU A 191 -9.34 -8.13 10.79
C LEU A 191 -9.58 -7.44 12.14
N LEU A 192 -10.34 -6.34 12.20
CA LEU A 192 -10.77 -5.72 13.45
C LEU A 192 -11.81 -6.56 14.16
N GLU A 193 -12.68 -7.25 13.42
CA GLU A 193 -13.73 -8.14 13.92
C GLU A 193 -13.18 -9.53 14.32
N HIS A 194 -12.05 -9.98 13.71
CA HIS A 194 -11.42 -11.30 13.92
C HIS A 194 -10.08 -11.15 14.65
N ARG A 195 -10.17 -10.93 15.97
CA ARG A 195 -9.00 -10.61 16.80
C ARG A 195 -8.03 -11.79 17.00
N GLU A 196 -8.48 -13.00 16.75
CA GLU A 196 -7.68 -14.23 16.75
C GLU A 196 -6.71 -14.31 15.57
N VAL A 197 -7.00 -13.61 14.47
CA VAL A 197 -6.14 -13.59 13.27
C VAL A 197 -5.00 -12.62 13.48
N ASN A 198 -3.79 -13.13 13.58
CA ASN A 198 -2.56 -12.36 13.80
C ASN A 198 -1.44 -12.84 12.87
N GLY A 199 -0.45 -11.98 12.62
CA GLY A 199 0.69 -12.29 11.76
C GLY A 199 0.94 -11.22 10.71
N ILE A 200 1.86 -11.51 9.77
CA ILE A 200 2.15 -10.65 8.63
C ILE A 200 1.54 -11.29 7.39
N PHE A 201 0.74 -10.53 6.65
CA PHE A 201 -0.01 -11.00 5.48
C PHE A 201 0.22 -10.10 4.28
N ASN A 202 0.22 -10.69 3.10
CA ASN A 202 0.08 -9.95 1.86
C ASN A 202 -1.33 -9.34 1.74
N LEU A 203 -1.41 -8.17 1.15
CA LEU A 203 -2.66 -7.54 0.74
C LEU A 203 -2.57 -7.07 -0.70
N GLY A 204 -2.95 -7.96 -1.59
CA GLY A 204 -3.04 -7.83 -3.03
C GLY A 204 -4.29 -8.49 -3.56
N THR A 205 -4.42 -8.58 -4.86
CA THR A 205 -5.48 -9.37 -5.52
C THR A 205 -5.05 -10.81 -5.79
N GLY A 206 -3.74 -11.05 -5.87
CA GLY A 206 -3.13 -12.29 -6.34
C GLY A 206 -3.18 -12.44 -7.87
N GLN A 207 -3.35 -11.32 -8.60
CA GLN A 207 -3.38 -11.28 -10.06
C GLN A 207 -2.56 -10.10 -10.57
N ALA A 208 -1.36 -10.39 -11.05
CA ALA A 208 -0.53 -9.37 -11.68
C ALA A 208 -1.08 -8.98 -13.06
N ARG A 209 -1.16 -7.67 -13.33
CA ARG A 209 -1.63 -7.10 -14.58
C ARG A 209 -0.60 -6.10 -15.10
N THR A 210 -0.57 -5.92 -16.42
CA THR A 210 0.38 -5.01 -17.06
C THR A 210 -0.02 -3.55 -16.87
N TRP A 211 0.96 -2.63 -17.00
CA TRP A 211 0.64 -1.21 -17.08
C TRP A 211 -0.27 -0.90 -18.28
N ASN A 212 -0.09 -1.62 -19.39
CA ASN A 212 -0.95 -1.48 -20.57
C ASN A 212 -2.40 -1.85 -20.24
N ASP A 213 -2.64 -2.93 -19.50
CA ASP A 213 -4.00 -3.31 -19.06
C ASP A 213 -4.63 -2.23 -18.18
N LEU A 214 -3.85 -1.72 -17.21
CA LEU A 214 -4.32 -0.65 -16.33
C LEU A 214 -4.75 0.59 -17.12
N ILE A 215 -3.90 1.04 -18.05
CA ILE A 215 -4.19 2.23 -18.87
C ILE A 215 -5.34 1.99 -19.82
N ALA A 216 -5.41 0.82 -20.45
CA ALA A 216 -6.55 0.44 -21.29
C ALA A 216 -7.88 0.49 -20.51
N ALA A 217 -7.88 0.02 -19.24
CA ALA A 217 -9.05 0.09 -18.37
C ALA A 217 -9.47 1.55 -18.07
N VAL A 218 -8.51 2.48 -17.85
CA VAL A 218 -8.82 3.91 -17.65
C VAL A 218 -9.43 4.53 -18.90
N PHE A 219 -8.87 4.26 -20.09
CA PHE A 219 -9.43 4.72 -21.37
C PHE A 219 -10.84 4.19 -21.60
N ALA A 220 -11.05 2.89 -21.35
CA ALA A 220 -12.36 2.25 -21.49
C ALA A 220 -13.39 2.87 -20.53
N ALA A 221 -13.02 3.15 -19.28
CA ALA A 221 -13.89 3.83 -18.32
C ALA A 221 -14.29 5.25 -18.76
N LEU A 222 -13.44 5.92 -19.56
CA LEU A 222 -13.69 7.24 -20.14
C LEU A 222 -14.34 7.19 -21.53
N HIS A 223 -14.65 5.99 -22.06
CA HIS A 223 -15.18 5.78 -23.41
C HIS A 223 -14.28 6.40 -24.51
N ARG A 224 -12.94 6.26 -24.37
CA ARG A 224 -11.95 6.77 -25.33
C ARG A 224 -11.07 5.64 -25.87
N PRO A 225 -10.60 5.73 -27.12
CA PRO A 225 -9.61 4.80 -27.65
C PRO A 225 -8.28 4.98 -26.90
N ALA A 226 -7.60 3.87 -26.63
CA ALA A 226 -6.32 3.91 -25.93
C ALA A 226 -5.21 4.56 -26.80
N ALA A 227 -4.49 5.49 -26.20
CA ALA A 227 -3.35 6.18 -26.79
C ALA A 227 -2.22 6.26 -25.77
N ILE A 228 -1.16 5.48 -25.95
CA ILE A 228 -0.04 5.35 -25.03
C ILE A 228 1.24 5.74 -25.75
N ASP A 229 1.98 6.67 -25.14
CA ASP A 229 3.36 7.02 -25.55
C ASP A 229 4.36 6.35 -24.61
N TYR A 230 5.34 5.67 -25.17
CA TYR A 230 6.39 5.06 -24.37
C TYR A 230 7.62 5.97 -24.30
N ILE A 231 7.86 6.51 -23.11
CA ILE A 231 8.97 7.44 -22.84
C ILE A 231 10.15 6.74 -22.17
N GLU A 232 11.32 7.34 -22.23
CA GLU A 232 12.52 6.83 -21.58
C GLU A 232 12.35 6.81 -20.04
N MET A 233 12.72 5.69 -19.43
CA MET A 233 12.79 5.62 -17.98
C MET A 233 14.02 6.38 -17.47
N PRO A 234 13.88 7.30 -16.50
CA PRO A 234 15.02 8.00 -15.91
C PRO A 234 16.08 7.00 -15.41
N GLU A 235 17.35 7.26 -15.72
CA GLU A 235 18.45 6.35 -15.37
C GLU A 235 18.55 6.06 -13.89
N ALA A 236 18.25 7.05 -13.04
CA ALA A 236 18.30 6.93 -11.58
C ALA A 236 17.36 5.89 -10.99
N ILE A 237 16.26 5.55 -11.68
CA ILE A 237 15.28 4.59 -11.18
C ILE A 237 15.40 3.20 -11.81
N ARG A 238 16.10 3.08 -12.97
CA ARG A 238 16.26 1.78 -13.68
C ARG A 238 16.81 0.65 -12.81
N PRO A 239 17.85 0.85 -11.97
CA PRO A 239 18.41 -0.22 -11.14
C PRO A 239 17.47 -0.66 -10.00
N GLN A 240 16.51 0.18 -9.62
CA GLN A 240 15.58 -0.06 -8.52
C GLN A 240 14.16 -0.37 -9.00
N TYR A 241 13.99 -0.58 -10.33
CA TYR A 241 12.69 -0.79 -10.93
C TYR A 241 12.29 -2.27 -10.85
N GLN A 242 11.19 -2.55 -10.15
CA GLN A 242 10.60 -3.89 -10.13
C GLN A 242 9.83 -4.14 -11.44
N TYR A 243 10.07 -5.26 -12.10
CA TYR A 243 9.38 -5.63 -13.35
C TYR A 243 8.15 -6.50 -13.11
N PHE A 244 8.08 -7.17 -11.98
CA PHE A 244 6.98 -8.05 -11.60
C PHE A 244 6.68 -7.94 -10.10
N THR A 245 5.40 -7.83 -9.74
CA THR A 245 4.92 -8.03 -8.37
C THR A 245 3.55 -8.68 -8.39
N GLU A 246 3.36 -9.76 -7.61
CA GLU A 246 2.09 -10.45 -7.43
C GLU A 246 2.00 -10.98 -6.01
N ALA A 247 0.93 -10.68 -5.30
CA ALA A 247 0.72 -11.15 -3.94
C ALA A 247 0.38 -12.64 -3.92
N ARG A 248 1.06 -13.41 -3.09
CA ARG A 248 0.56 -14.73 -2.70
C ARG A 248 -0.42 -14.54 -1.55
N MET A 249 -1.70 -14.80 -1.83
CA MET A 249 -2.81 -14.49 -0.90
C MET A 249 -3.24 -15.70 -0.06
N ASP A 250 -2.54 -16.83 -0.19
CA ASP A 250 -2.94 -18.10 0.44
C ASP A 250 -3.05 -18.00 1.96
N LYS A 251 -2.09 -17.33 2.61
CA LYS A 251 -2.04 -17.18 4.07
C LYS A 251 -3.27 -16.42 4.61
N LEU A 252 -3.65 -15.31 3.97
CA LEU A 252 -4.81 -14.53 4.38
C LEU A 252 -6.14 -15.29 4.11
N ARG A 253 -6.23 -16.00 3.00
CA ARG A 253 -7.39 -16.87 2.68
C ARG A 253 -7.51 -18.02 3.66
N GLN A 254 -6.41 -18.69 4.00
CA GLN A 254 -6.39 -19.78 5.01
C GLN A 254 -6.76 -19.27 6.41
N ALA A 255 -6.49 -18.00 6.71
CA ALA A 255 -6.95 -17.37 7.94
C ALA A 255 -8.47 -17.08 7.94
N GLY A 256 -9.18 -17.37 6.84
CA GLY A 256 -10.63 -17.25 6.72
C GLY A 256 -11.12 -15.90 6.19
N CYS A 257 -10.24 -15.04 5.66
CA CYS A 257 -10.67 -13.77 5.09
C CYS A 257 -11.56 -13.97 3.86
N PRO A 258 -12.83 -13.54 3.87
CA PRO A 258 -13.77 -13.79 2.78
C PRO A 258 -13.73 -12.72 1.68
N VAL A 259 -12.88 -11.70 1.82
CA VAL A 259 -12.88 -10.57 0.89
C VAL A 259 -12.34 -11.01 -0.47
N GLU A 260 -13.16 -10.87 -1.48
CA GLU A 260 -12.82 -11.11 -2.88
C GLU A 260 -12.53 -9.77 -3.57
N PHE A 261 -11.61 -9.79 -4.52
CA PHE A 261 -11.22 -8.60 -5.27
C PHE A 261 -11.85 -8.66 -6.67
N PRO A 262 -12.56 -7.60 -7.10
CA PRO A 262 -13.14 -7.57 -8.44
C PRO A 262 -12.05 -7.46 -9.51
N PRO A 263 -12.37 -7.77 -10.78
CA PRO A 263 -11.47 -7.56 -11.90
C PRO A 263 -10.92 -6.13 -11.96
N LEU A 264 -9.71 -5.98 -12.52
CA LEU A 264 -9.05 -4.68 -12.65
C LEU A 264 -9.93 -3.64 -13.36
N GLU A 265 -10.55 -4.05 -14.45
CA GLU A 265 -11.39 -3.20 -15.31
C GLU A 265 -12.60 -2.63 -14.53
N GLU A 266 -13.22 -3.46 -13.70
CA GLU A 266 -14.36 -3.07 -12.86
C GLU A 266 -13.90 -2.10 -11.77
N SER A 267 -12.81 -2.42 -11.10
CA SER A 267 -12.22 -1.58 -10.05
C SER A 267 -11.80 -0.20 -10.56
N VAL A 268 -11.18 -0.15 -11.75
CA VAL A 268 -10.80 1.10 -12.42
C VAL A 268 -12.03 1.88 -12.85
N ALA A 269 -13.03 1.19 -13.41
CA ALA A 269 -14.27 1.84 -13.83
C ALA A 269 -15.02 2.45 -12.64
N ASP A 270 -15.07 1.76 -11.49
CA ASP A 270 -15.66 2.30 -10.27
C ASP A 270 -14.92 3.57 -9.81
N TYR A 271 -13.58 3.54 -9.76
CA TYR A 271 -12.82 4.71 -9.35
C TYR A 271 -12.99 5.89 -10.30
N VAL A 272 -12.93 5.66 -11.61
CA VAL A 272 -13.08 6.73 -12.60
C VAL A 272 -14.50 7.31 -12.58
N LYS A 273 -15.53 6.46 -12.69
CA LYS A 273 -16.92 6.90 -12.86
C LYS A 273 -17.53 7.42 -11.58
N ASN A 274 -17.31 6.74 -10.46
CA ASN A 274 -17.97 7.04 -9.19
C ASN A 274 -17.19 8.01 -8.30
N HIS A 275 -15.95 8.39 -8.69
CA HIS A 275 -15.13 9.33 -7.92
C HIS A 275 -14.49 10.40 -8.81
N LEU A 276 -13.59 10.04 -9.75
CA LEU A 276 -12.81 11.03 -10.49
C LEU A 276 -13.63 11.92 -11.43
N LEU A 277 -14.73 11.41 -11.98
CA LEU A 277 -15.67 12.19 -12.81
C LEU A 277 -16.70 12.97 -11.98
N GLN A 278 -16.80 12.74 -10.69
CA GLN A 278 -17.76 13.44 -9.84
C GLN A 278 -17.28 14.87 -9.53
N ALA A 279 -18.24 15.80 -9.40
CA ALA A 279 -17.93 17.18 -8.99
C ALA A 279 -17.26 17.23 -7.62
N ASP A 280 -17.61 16.27 -6.76
CA ASP A 280 -16.98 16.05 -5.46
C ASP A 280 -16.43 14.63 -5.38
N PRO A 281 -15.10 14.45 -5.57
CA PRO A 281 -14.48 13.13 -5.58
C PRO A 281 -14.31 12.53 -4.18
N TYR A 282 -14.47 13.32 -3.12
CA TYR A 282 -14.31 12.86 -1.73
C TYR A 282 -15.55 12.12 -1.24
N ARG A 283 -15.35 10.93 -0.72
CA ARG A 283 -16.36 10.09 -0.10
C ARG A 283 -15.95 9.61 1.28
#